data_52a75ff5dcc37bcc82bd9003eb065b83
#
_entry.id   52a75ff5dcc37bcc82bd9003eb065b83
#
_cell.length_a   1.000
_cell.length_b   1.000
_cell.length_c   1.000
_cell.angle_alpha   90.00
_cell.angle_beta   90.00
_cell.angle_gamma   90.00
#
_symmetry.space_group_name_H-M   'P 1'
#
loop_
_entity.id
_entity.type
_entity.pdbx_description
1 polymer ?
#
loop_
_entity_poly.entity_id
_entity_poly.type
_entity_poly.pdbx_seq_one_letter_code
_entity_poly.pdbx_strand_id
1 'polypeptide(L)'
;MASAVLLGVLLGFEQLAGAQQVALRSNVLNDVLLTPDIGLEMVTGEHSSLSVSVFGHSKPYGIDSKLIAAQPQFCWWFNGRPLVREYVGIAALFSSYDMSMGERSYKGIAGGIGITGGYVLPLGRRWGVEFSGGVGVVTFSQRRSGRYDSFGDLDGEAHNSRGYKLMPINLGVTFIYIMK
;
A
#
# COMPACT_ATOMS: atom_id res chain seq x y z
N MET A 1 -12.99 -4.86 -24.65
CA MET A 1 -11.98 -5.80 -24.10
C MET A 1 -11.81 -5.68 -22.59
N ALA A 2 -11.78 -4.47 -22.00
CA ALA A 2 -11.67 -4.29 -20.55
C ALA A 2 -12.82 -4.93 -19.74
N SER A 3 -14.05 -4.86 -20.23
CA SER A 3 -15.23 -5.46 -19.56
C SER A 3 -15.20 -6.99 -19.50
N ALA A 4 -14.62 -7.65 -20.50
CA ALA A 4 -14.51 -9.12 -20.52
C ALA A 4 -13.42 -9.61 -19.54
N VAL A 5 -12.35 -8.84 -19.37
CA VAL A 5 -11.30 -9.15 -18.39
C VAL A 5 -11.83 -8.96 -16.97
N LEU A 6 -12.60 -7.90 -16.72
CA LEU A 6 -13.22 -7.64 -15.43
C LEU A 6 -14.23 -8.73 -15.06
N LEU A 7 -15.05 -9.17 -16.03
CA LEU A 7 -16.01 -10.26 -15.84
C LEU A 7 -15.30 -11.61 -15.60
N GLY A 8 -14.21 -11.88 -16.30
CA GLY A 8 -13.39 -13.09 -16.10
C GLY A 8 -12.72 -13.12 -14.71
N VAL A 9 -12.29 -11.97 -14.21
CA VAL A 9 -11.76 -11.85 -12.85
C VAL A 9 -12.87 -12.08 -11.83
N LEU A 10 -14.07 -11.49 -12.01
CA LEU A 10 -15.22 -11.67 -11.11
C LEU A 10 -15.72 -13.12 -11.10
N LEU A 11 -15.81 -13.79 -12.25
CA LEU A 11 -16.23 -15.20 -12.34
C LEU A 11 -15.17 -16.17 -11.78
N GLY A 12 -13.88 -15.79 -11.81
CA GLY A 12 -12.80 -16.55 -11.16
C GLY A 12 -12.90 -16.56 -9.64
N PHE A 13 -13.50 -15.52 -9.04
CA PHE A 13 -13.71 -15.45 -7.60
C PHE A 13 -14.83 -16.38 -7.09
N GLU A 14 -15.82 -16.74 -7.90
CA GLU A 14 -16.91 -17.61 -7.46
C GLU A 14 -16.48 -19.08 -7.26
N GLN A 15 -15.49 -19.55 -7.98
CA GLN A 15 -14.96 -20.92 -7.85
C GLN A 15 -14.07 -21.11 -6.62
N LEU A 16 -13.55 -20.02 -6.03
CA LEU A 16 -12.68 -20.03 -4.86
C LEU A 16 -13.43 -19.87 -3.52
N ALA A 17 -14.76 -19.73 -3.56
CA ALA A 17 -15.58 -19.37 -2.39
C ALA A 17 -15.84 -20.51 -1.37
N GLY A 18 -15.26 -21.68 -1.55
CA GLY A 18 -15.36 -22.81 -0.63
C GLY A 18 -14.38 -22.72 0.53
N ALA A 19 -14.74 -22.02 1.62
CA ALA A 19 -13.99 -21.94 2.89
C ALA A 19 -12.77 -20.99 2.95
N GLN A 20 -12.68 -20.01 2.08
CA GLN A 20 -11.63 -18.99 2.18
C GLN A 20 -11.94 -18.02 3.33
N GLN A 21 -10.97 -17.87 4.25
CA GLN A 21 -11.04 -16.83 5.26
C GLN A 21 -10.74 -15.48 4.62
N VAL A 22 -11.61 -14.51 4.91
CA VAL A 22 -11.43 -13.12 4.49
C VAL A 22 -11.33 -12.26 5.73
N ALA A 23 -10.34 -11.39 5.76
CA ALA A 23 -10.11 -10.49 6.87
C ALA A 23 -10.06 -9.03 6.40
N LEU A 24 -10.63 -8.15 7.20
CA LEU A 24 -10.48 -6.72 7.10
C LEU A 24 -9.26 -6.28 7.91
N ARG A 25 -8.50 -5.33 7.37
CA ARG A 25 -7.27 -4.81 7.97
C ARG A 25 -7.29 -3.29 8.03
N SER A 26 -6.74 -2.71 9.10
CA SER A 26 -6.50 -1.27 9.22
C SER A 26 -5.21 -1.04 10.00
N ASN A 27 -4.30 -0.24 9.44
CA ASN A 27 -3.01 0.05 10.05
C ASN A 27 -3.12 1.30 10.93
N VAL A 28 -3.07 1.09 12.22
CA VAL A 28 -3.22 2.15 13.24
C VAL A 28 -2.11 3.20 13.16
N LEU A 29 -0.89 2.82 12.79
CA LEU A 29 0.18 3.81 12.62
C LEU A 29 -0.13 4.78 11.49
N ASN A 30 -0.69 4.28 10.39
CA ASN A 30 -1.14 5.12 9.30
C ASN A 30 -2.30 6.03 9.73
N ASP A 31 -3.25 5.50 10.50
CA ASP A 31 -4.39 6.27 11.01
C ASP A 31 -3.93 7.40 11.93
N VAL A 32 -2.97 7.14 12.84
CA VAL A 32 -2.37 8.16 13.71
C VAL A 32 -1.63 9.23 12.90
N LEU A 33 -1.03 8.86 11.78
CA LEU A 33 -0.39 9.78 10.84
C LEU A 33 -1.39 10.50 9.92
N LEU A 34 -2.69 10.43 10.21
CA LEU A 34 -3.77 10.98 9.39
C LEU A 34 -3.74 10.50 7.94
N THR A 35 -3.32 9.27 7.75
CA THR A 35 -3.28 8.55 6.49
C THR A 35 -4.16 7.29 6.59
N PRO A 36 -5.49 7.45 6.69
CA PRO A 36 -6.38 6.30 6.88
C PRO A 36 -6.09 5.19 5.88
N ASP A 37 -6.09 3.97 6.42
CA ASP A 37 -5.73 2.74 5.74
C ASP A 37 -6.87 1.73 5.88
N ILE A 38 -7.22 1.10 4.78
CA ILE A 38 -8.13 -0.03 4.75
C ILE A 38 -7.60 -1.10 3.82
N GLY A 39 -7.61 -2.33 4.28
CA GLY A 39 -7.15 -3.47 3.50
C GLY A 39 -8.07 -4.66 3.64
N LEU A 40 -8.00 -5.52 2.64
CA LEU A 40 -8.61 -6.85 2.63
C LEU A 40 -7.52 -7.88 2.48
N GLU A 41 -7.62 -8.97 3.22
CA GLU A 41 -6.75 -10.12 3.08
C GLU A 41 -7.59 -11.38 2.90
N MET A 42 -7.21 -12.18 1.94
CA MET A 42 -7.86 -13.43 1.59
C MET A 42 -6.87 -14.58 1.72
N VAL A 43 -7.23 -15.60 2.47
CA VAL A 43 -6.45 -16.83 2.59
C VAL A 43 -6.61 -17.63 1.28
N THR A 44 -5.48 -17.90 0.62
CA THR A 44 -5.45 -18.59 -0.68
C THR A 44 -5.00 -20.04 -0.58
N GLY A 45 -4.45 -20.44 0.57
CA GLY A 45 -4.00 -21.80 0.82
C GLY A 45 -3.62 -22.01 2.28
N GLU A 46 -3.16 -23.20 2.64
CA GLU A 46 -2.77 -23.53 4.02
C GLU A 46 -1.64 -22.65 4.55
N HIS A 47 -0.76 -22.19 3.68
CA HIS A 47 0.39 -21.37 4.03
C HIS A 47 0.40 -19.99 3.35
N SER A 48 -0.62 -19.64 2.59
CA SER A 48 -0.60 -18.45 1.75
C SER A 48 -1.83 -17.58 1.89
N SER A 49 -1.60 -16.27 1.83
CA SER A 49 -2.66 -15.26 1.72
C SER A 49 -2.27 -14.15 0.75
N LEU A 50 -3.27 -13.50 0.21
CA LEU A 50 -3.14 -12.32 -0.63
C LEU A 50 -3.87 -11.17 0.02
N SER A 51 -3.22 -10.05 0.18
CA SER A 51 -3.81 -8.83 0.72
C SER A 51 -3.66 -7.66 -0.23
N VAL A 52 -4.59 -6.71 -0.12
CA VAL A 52 -4.52 -5.41 -0.78
C VAL A 52 -4.94 -4.37 0.24
N SER A 53 -4.07 -3.40 0.49
CA SER A 53 -4.36 -2.22 1.31
C SER A 53 -4.39 -0.98 0.44
N VAL A 54 -5.30 -0.07 0.75
CA VAL A 54 -5.39 1.27 0.15
C VAL A 54 -5.32 2.27 1.28
N PHE A 55 -4.43 3.25 1.15
CA PHE A 55 -4.26 4.30 2.13
C PHE A 55 -4.01 5.64 1.45
N GLY A 56 -4.31 6.69 2.15
CA GLY A 56 -4.10 8.01 1.59
C GLY A 56 -4.46 9.13 2.57
N HIS A 57 -3.95 10.31 2.26
CA HIS A 57 -4.26 11.51 3.03
C HIS A 57 -4.49 12.73 2.13
N SER A 58 -5.19 13.69 2.69
CA SER A 58 -5.34 15.02 2.12
C SER A 58 -5.12 16.04 3.22
N LYS A 59 -4.05 16.85 3.11
CA LYS A 59 -3.66 17.89 4.05
C LYS A 59 -3.47 17.40 5.50
N PRO A 60 -2.64 16.39 5.77
CA PRO A 60 -2.37 15.96 7.12
C PRO A 60 -1.71 17.09 7.90
N TYR A 61 -2.17 17.34 9.12
CA TYR A 61 -1.64 18.39 10.01
C TYR A 61 -1.56 19.79 9.36
N GLY A 62 -2.41 20.10 8.37
CA GLY A 62 -2.41 21.41 7.68
C GLY A 62 -1.33 21.58 6.60
N ILE A 63 -0.54 20.54 6.33
CA ILE A 63 0.45 20.54 5.24
C ILE A 63 -0.29 20.26 3.92
N ASP A 64 -0.05 21.08 2.90
CA ASP A 64 -0.62 20.86 1.56
C ASP A 64 0.04 19.66 0.88
N SER A 65 -0.40 18.47 1.28
CA SER A 65 0.06 17.19 0.76
C SER A 65 -1.15 16.28 0.52
N LYS A 66 -1.19 15.68 -0.65
CA LYS A 66 -2.16 14.64 -1.01
C LYS A 66 -1.39 13.40 -1.42
N LEU A 67 -1.78 12.27 -0.88
CA LEU A 67 -1.24 10.96 -1.22
C LEU A 67 -2.41 9.99 -1.35
N ILE A 68 -2.35 9.16 -2.38
CA ILE A 68 -3.13 7.92 -2.46
C ILE A 68 -2.19 6.81 -2.88
N ALA A 69 -2.30 5.69 -2.21
CA ALA A 69 -1.45 4.53 -2.46
C ALA A 69 -2.25 3.23 -2.37
N ALA A 70 -1.81 2.24 -3.13
CA ALA A 70 -2.30 0.87 -3.06
C ALA A 70 -1.11 -0.07 -2.89
N GLN A 71 -1.26 -1.05 -2.01
CA GLN A 71 -0.22 -2.01 -1.67
C GLN A 71 -0.77 -3.43 -1.70
N PRO A 72 -0.70 -4.12 -2.85
CA PRO A 72 -0.90 -5.56 -2.90
C PRO A 72 0.30 -6.27 -2.26
N GLN A 73 0.00 -7.36 -1.53
CA GLN A 73 1.00 -8.15 -0.83
C GLN A 73 0.63 -9.62 -0.86
N PHE A 74 1.60 -10.48 -1.12
CA PHE A 74 1.50 -11.93 -0.98
C PHE A 74 2.28 -12.35 0.27
N CYS A 75 1.64 -13.11 1.16
CA CYS A 75 2.23 -13.58 2.41
C CYS A 75 2.35 -15.10 2.44
N TRP A 76 3.48 -15.57 2.97
CA TRP A 76 3.74 -16.97 3.28
C TRP A 76 3.85 -17.15 4.79
N TRP A 77 3.02 -18.03 5.35
CA TRP A 77 2.84 -18.28 6.78
C TRP A 77 3.58 -19.56 7.19
N PHE A 78 4.51 -19.45 8.13
CA PHE A 78 5.38 -20.56 8.50
C PHE A 78 4.65 -21.69 9.26
N ASN A 79 3.61 -21.35 9.99
CA ASN A 79 2.89 -22.29 10.85
C ASN A 79 1.69 -22.99 10.18
N GLY A 80 1.47 -22.85 8.88
CA GLY A 80 0.35 -23.46 8.18
C GLY A 80 -1.03 -22.96 8.62
N ARG A 81 -1.08 -21.78 9.23
CA ARG A 81 -2.31 -21.07 9.61
C ARG A 81 -2.19 -19.60 9.25
N PRO A 82 -2.70 -19.20 8.09
CA PRO A 82 -2.75 -17.79 7.73
C PRO A 82 -3.47 -16.95 8.79
N LEU A 83 -3.09 -15.68 8.87
CA LEU A 83 -3.58 -14.69 9.82
C LEU A 83 -3.22 -14.96 11.29
N VAL A 84 -2.25 -15.85 11.55
CA VAL A 84 -1.76 -16.18 12.89
C VAL A 84 -0.26 -16.38 12.89
N ARG A 85 0.44 -15.70 13.82
CA ARG A 85 1.89 -15.79 14.05
C ARG A 85 2.73 -15.17 12.91
N GLU A 86 3.89 -15.77 12.63
CA GLU A 86 4.91 -15.22 11.76
C GLU A 86 4.66 -15.51 10.28
N TYR A 87 4.96 -14.50 9.46
CA TYR A 87 4.95 -14.59 8.01
C TYR A 87 6.09 -13.80 7.37
N VAL A 88 6.41 -14.16 6.15
CA VAL A 88 7.22 -13.37 5.22
C VAL A 88 6.40 -13.12 3.96
N GLY A 89 6.62 -12.00 3.31
CA GLY A 89 5.84 -11.66 2.13
C GLY A 89 6.60 -10.82 1.12
N ILE A 90 5.99 -10.67 -0.05
CA ILE A 90 6.42 -9.75 -1.08
C ILE A 90 5.28 -8.76 -1.28
N ALA A 91 5.61 -7.47 -1.23
CA ALA A 91 4.66 -6.41 -1.47
C ALA A 91 5.09 -5.54 -2.65
N ALA A 92 4.11 -5.07 -3.43
CA ALA A 92 4.29 -3.98 -4.36
C ALA A 92 3.62 -2.73 -3.82
N LEU A 93 4.16 -1.57 -4.15
CA LEU A 93 3.62 -0.27 -3.76
C LEU A 93 3.36 0.56 -5.01
N PHE A 94 2.16 1.10 -5.13
CA PHE A 94 1.78 2.05 -6.17
C PHE A 94 1.23 3.29 -5.47
N SER A 95 1.80 4.46 -5.78
CA SER A 95 1.36 5.70 -5.17
C SER A 95 1.34 6.86 -6.14
N SER A 96 0.42 7.78 -5.92
CA SER A 96 0.35 9.09 -6.55
C SER A 96 0.37 10.14 -5.46
N TYR A 97 1.21 11.14 -5.61
CA TYR A 97 1.36 12.21 -4.63
C TYR A 97 1.36 13.59 -5.28
N ASP A 98 0.81 14.54 -4.54
CA ASP A 98 0.80 15.96 -4.88
C ASP A 98 1.16 16.73 -3.59
N MET A 99 2.36 17.26 -3.57
CA MET A 99 2.89 18.00 -2.42
C MET A 99 3.15 19.44 -2.83
N SER A 100 2.62 20.40 -2.07
CA SER A 100 2.94 21.82 -2.21
C SER A 100 3.72 22.29 -1.00
N MET A 101 4.95 22.69 -1.19
CA MET A 101 5.84 23.20 -0.14
C MET A 101 6.21 24.65 -0.48
N GLY A 102 5.44 25.60 0.08
CA GLY A 102 5.57 27.01 -0.26
C GLY A 102 5.24 27.29 -1.72
N GLU A 103 6.18 27.87 -2.46
CA GLU A 103 6.01 28.22 -3.89
C GLU A 103 6.27 27.05 -4.85
N ARG A 104 6.65 25.88 -4.35
CA ARG A 104 7.02 24.72 -5.17
C ARG A 104 5.96 23.63 -5.04
N SER A 105 5.44 23.15 -6.18
CA SER A 105 4.56 22.01 -6.26
C SER A 105 5.31 20.80 -6.85
N TYR A 106 5.17 19.66 -6.19
CA TYR A 106 5.76 18.39 -6.59
C TYR A 106 4.62 17.40 -6.84
N LYS A 107 4.43 17.03 -8.11
CA LYS A 107 3.49 15.98 -8.49
C LYS A 107 4.26 14.81 -9.05
N GLY A 108 3.89 13.62 -8.61
CA GLY A 108 4.58 12.44 -9.08
C GLY A 108 3.81 11.15 -8.83
N ILE A 109 4.34 10.12 -9.46
CA ILE A 109 3.96 8.74 -9.20
C ILE A 109 5.18 8.00 -8.68
N ALA A 110 4.97 7.10 -7.73
CA ALA A 110 5.99 6.19 -7.28
C ALA A 110 5.46 4.76 -7.31
N GLY A 111 6.34 3.83 -7.65
CA GLY A 111 6.05 2.42 -7.63
C GLY A 111 7.25 1.67 -7.08
N GLY A 112 7.00 0.58 -6.35
CA GLY A 112 8.06 -0.18 -5.73
C GLY A 112 7.69 -1.63 -5.50
N ILE A 113 8.71 -2.40 -5.18
CA ILE A 113 8.58 -3.79 -4.76
C ILE A 113 9.55 -4.05 -3.62
N GLY A 114 9.15 -4.89 -2.67
CA GLY A 114 10.03 -5.24 -1.57
C GLY A 114 9.57 -6.45 -0.79
N ILE A 115 10.36 -6.76 0.23
CA ILE A 115 10.13 -7.87 1.14
C ILE A 115 9.52 -7.31 2.42
N THR A 116 8.51 -8.00 2.92
CA THR A 116 7.81 -7.69 4.16
C THR A 116 7.89 -8.89 5.09
N GLY A 117 7.66 -8.64 6.36
CA GLY A 117 7.50 -9.69 7.35
C GLY A 117 6.77 -9.16 8.55
N GLY A 118 6.16 -10.04 9.28
CA GLY A 118 5.40 -9.65 10.45
C GLY A 118 5.01 -10.81 11.35
N TYR A 119 4.38 -10.42 12.44
CA TYR A 119 3.85 -11.33 13.44
C TYR A 119 2.42 -10.92 13.80
N VAL A 120 1.49 -11.85 13.69
CA VAL A 120 0.09 -11.65 14.07
C VAL A 120 -0.15 -12.31 15.42
N LEU A 121 -0.58 -11.48 16.38
CA LEU A 121 -1.02 -11.92 17.70
C LEU A 121 -2.54 -12.06 17.70
N PRO A 122 -3.09 -13.28 17.80
CA PRO A 122 -4.54 -13.47 17.88
C PRO A 122 -5.05 -13.00 19.25
N LEU A 123 -6.00 -12.07 19.27
CA LEU A 123 -6.68 -11.59 20.48
C LEU A 123 -7.96 -12.37 20.80
N GLY A 124 -8.35 -13.29 19.91
CA GLY A 124 -9.55 -14.10 20.03
C GLY A 124 -9.87 -14.86 18.75
N ARG A 125 -11.13 -15.22 18.56
CA ARG A 125 -11.54 -16.01 17.38
C ARG A 125 -11.56 -15.21 16.08
N ARG A 126 -11.77 -13.90 16.15
CA ARG A 126 -11.97 -13.02 14.97
C ARG A 126 -11.03 -11.83 14.95
N TRP A 127 -10.38 -11.51 16.06
CA TRP A 127 -9.52 -10.32 16.15
C TRP A 127 -8.06 -10.70 16.27
N GLY A 128 -7.23 -9.95 15.62
CA GLY A 128 -5.78 -10.04 15.72
C GLY A 128 -5.12 -8.68 15.65
N VAL A 129 -3.91 -8.60 16.17
CA VAL A 129 -3.01 -7.46 16.02
C VAL A 129 -1.76 -7.94 15.32
N GLU A 130 -1.41 -7.29 14.23
CA GLU A 130 -0.20 -7.56 13.46
C GLU A 130 0.84 -6.47 13.67
N PHE A 131 2.06 -6.90 13.88
CA PHE A 131 3.25 -6.07 13.83
C PHE A 131 3.99 -6.40 12.54
N SER A 132 4.16 -5.44 11.67
CA SER A 132 4.77 -5.65 10.37
C SER A 132 5.81 -4.61 10.03
N GLY A 133 6.77 -5.05 9.22
CA GLY A 133 7.80 -4.20 8.64
C GLY A 133 8.25 -4.73 7.29
N GLY A 134 8.77 -3.84 6.46
CA GLY A 134 9.27 -4.23 5.14
C GLY A 134 10.15 -3.17 4.53
N VAL A 135 11.05 -3.63 3.68
CA VAL A 135 11.98 -2.77 2.91
C VAL A 135 11.88 -3.11 1.44
N GLY A 136 12.02 -2.11 0.61
CA GLY A 136 11.90 -2.30 -0.84
C GLY A 136 12.58 -1.22 -1.64
N VAL A 137 12.68 -1.46 -2.92
CA VAL A 137 13.16 -0.50 -3.90
C VAL A 137 11.97 0.20 -4.50
N VAL A 138 11.94 1.51 -4.35
CA VAL A 138 10.90 2.38 -4.90
C VAL A 138 11.51 3.24 -6.00
N THR A 139 10.87 3.24 -7.14
CA THR A 139 11.15 4.14 -8.26
C THR A 139 10.15 5.29 -8.24
N PHE A 140 10.58 6.47 -8.54
CA PHE A 140 9.72 7.65 -8.62
C PHE A 140 9.96 8.42 -9.91
N SER A 141 8.86 8.98 -10.41
CA SER A 141 8.86 9.93 -11.51
C SER A 141 8.15 11.20 -11.05
N GLN A 142 8.87 12.29 -10.99
CA GLN A 142 8.43 13.53 -10.38
C GLN A 142 8.52 14.67 -11.38
N ARG A 143 7.45 15.46 -11.49
CA ARG A 143 7.45 16.76 -12.15
C ARG A 143 7.53 17.86 -11.12
N ARG A 144 8.46 18.76 -11.31
CA ARG A 144 8.61 19.96 -10.49
C ARG A 144 7.99 21.13 -11.27
N SER A 145 7.01 21.80 -10.67
CA SER A 145 6.48 23.06 -11.21
C SER A 145 6.78 24.18 -10.22
N GLY A 146 7.52 25.18 -10.65
CA GLY A 146 7.77 26.42 -9.90
C GLY A 146 6.78 27.48 -10.36
N ARG A 147 6.25 28.30 -9.44
CA ARG A 147 5.31 29.38 -9.74
C ARG A 147 5.97 30.66 -10.26
N TYR A 148 7.27 30.69 -10.32
CA TYR A 148 8.07 31.81 -10.77
C TYR A 148 9.05 31.39 -11.86
N ASP A 149 8.56 31.23 -13.09
CA ASP A 149 9.36 31.37 -14.30
C ASP A 149 8.69 32.43 -15.18
N SER A 150 8.62 33.64 -14.65
CA SER A 150 8.38 34.84 -15.44
C SER A 150 9.59 35.72 -15.35
N PHE A 151 10.40 35.61 -16.32
CA PHE A 151 11.46 36.48 -16.84
C PHE A 151 12.80 35.76 -16.98
N GLY A 152 13.03 35.22 -18.17
CA GLY A 152 14.39 35.13 -18.69
C GLY A 152 14.99 33.76 -18.95
N ASP A 153 14.26 32.67 -18.91
CA ASP A 153 14.81 31.39 -19.37
C ASP A 153 13.94 30.80 -20.48
N LEU A 154 14.47 30.84 -21.69
CA LEU A 154 13.81 30.29 -22.88
C LEU A 154 13.88 28.76 -22.97
N ASP A 155 14.46 28.13 -21.95
CA ASP A 155 14.55 26.68 -21.82
C ASP A 155 13.68 26.22 -20.59
N GLY A 156 12.37 26.21 -20.81
CA GLY A 156 11.38 25.64 -19.86
C GLY A 156 11.54 24.12 -19.75
N GLU A 157 12.68 23.62 -19.37
CA GLU A 157 12.86 22.21 -19.01
C GLU A 157 12.22 21.96 -17.64
N ALA A 158 11.00 21.46 -17.66
CA ALA A 158 10.42 20.79 -16.51
C ALA A 158 11.39 19.65 -16.09
N HIS A 159 12.18 19.87 -15.07
CA HIS A 159 13.14 18.89 -14.56
C HIS A 159 12.39 17.65 -14.11
N ASN A 160 12.30 16.68 -15.02
CA ASN A 160 11.71 15.37 -14.78
C ASN A 160 12.76 14.51 -14.07
N SER A 161 12.70 14.46 -12.75
CA SER A 161 13.62 13.63 -11.96
C SER A 161 13.08 12.22 -11.86
N ARG A 162 13.85 11.25 -12.35
CA ARG A 162 13.63 9.82 -12.15
C ARG A 162 14.73 9.27 -11.25
N GLY A 163 14.35 8.44 -10.30
CA GLY A 163 15.30 7.81 -9.41
C GLY A 163 14.74 6.52 -8.79
N TYR A 164 15.63 5.78 -8.18
CA TYR A 164 15.26 4.65 -7.32
C TYR A 164 15.88 4.84 -5.95
N LYS A 165 15.20 4.36 -4.92
CA LYS A 165 15.67 4.46 -3.53
C LYS A 165 15.24 3.23 -2.76
N LEU A 166 16.17 2.73 -1.96
CA LEU A 166 15.85 1.74 -0.94
C LEU A 166 15.20 2.44 0.25
N MET A 167 14.00 2.02 0.63
CA MET A 167 13.26 2.63 1.72
C MET A 167 12.28 1.66 2.37
N PRO A 168 11.82 1.94 3.59
CA PRO A 168 10.72 1.20 4.18
C PRO A 168 9.47 1.32 3.29
N ILE A 169 8.87 0.19 2.92
CA ILE A 169 7.62 0.14 2.15
C ILE A 169 6.43 -0.29 3.00
N ASN A 170 6.69 -0.89 4.13
CA ASN A 170 5.69 -1.26 5.12
C ASN A 170 6.26 -1.07 6.52
N LEU A 171 5.50 -0.43 7.38
CA LEU A 171 5.73 -0.37 8.83
C LEU A 171 4.36 -0.19 9.47
N GLY A 172 3.99 -1.11 10.36
CA GLY A 172 2.62 -1.04 10.88
C GLY A 172 2.36 -1.83 12.13
N VAL A 173 1.37 -1.31 12.83
CA VAL A 173 0.57 -2.05 13.81
C VAL A 173 -0.84 -2.11 13.24
N THR A 174 -1.26 -3.28 12.77
CA THR A 174 -2.50 -3.46 12.02
C THR A 174 -3.51 -4.24 12.83
N PHE A 175 -4.72 -3.71 12.97
CA PHE A 175 -5.85 -4.51 13.45
C PHE A 175 -6.41 -5.35 12.32
N ILE A 176 -6.65 -6.62 12.64
CA ILE A 176 -7.22 -7.61 11.72
C ILE A 176 -8.55 -8.10 12.29
N TYR A 177 -9.58 -8.07 11.45
CA TYR A 177 -10.88 -8.66 11.77
C TYR A 177 -11.24 -9.74 10.75
N ILE A 178 -11.32 -10.98 11.20
CA ILE A 178 -11.67 -12.15 10.37
C ILE A 178 -13.19 -12.19 10.21
N MET A 179 -13.67 -11.99 8.99
CA MET A 179 -15.11 -11.94 8.67
C MET A 179 -15.71 -13.34 8.55
N LYS A 180 -14.97 -14.30 8.01
CA LYS A 180 -15.41 -15.70 7.80
C LYS A 180 -14.20 -16.63 7.81
#